data_a73d20f7ceb1c19431e501d8cf0a77ee
#
_entry.id   a73d20f7ceb1c19431e501d8cf0a77ee
#
_cell.length_a   1.000
_cell.length_b   1.000
_cell.length_c   1.000
_cell.angle_alpha   90.00
_cell.angle_beta   90.00
_cell.angle_gamma   90.00
#
_symmetry.space_group_name_H-M   'P 1'
#
loop_
_entity.id
_entity.type
_entity.pdbx_description
1 polymer ?
#
loop_
_entity_poly.entity_id
_entity_poly.type
_entity_poly.pdbx_seq_one_letter_code
_entity_poly.pdbx_strand_id
1 'polypeptide(L)'
;MSLNGEGLNLISDLFLELKDSRSKAVAGLTLGADPLVSGLIIKAALHGLDLDGLIIRKEVKKYGTKAGIEGPTLEEGTLVTVLEDVVTTAGSVIKAIKKLRENNYVVEEVLSIVDRQEGGLEALEDENVKLKSLFTIKDFL
;
A
#
# COMPACT_ATOMS: atom_id res chain seq x y z
N MET A 1 4.22 -4.24 15.46
CA MET A 1 3.50 -5.35 14.81
C MET A 1 4.09 -5.76 13.47
N SER A 2 4.30 -4.82 12.56
CA SER A 2 4.78 -5.16 11.21
C SER A 2 6.21 -5.70 11.15
N LEU A 3 7.03 -5.51 12.19
CA LEU A 3 8.37 -6.08 12.28
C LEU A 3 8.44 -7.34 13.15
N ASN A 4 7.32 -7.79 13.69
CA ASN A 4 7.22 -9.06 14.38
C ASN A 4 6.76 -10.12 13.38
N GLY A 5 7.49 -11.24 13.30
CA GLY A 5 7.21 -12.27 12.28
C GLY A 5 5.80 -12.83 12.35
N GLU A 6 5.31 -13.12 13.56
CA GLU A 6 3.97 -13.65 13.75
C GLU A 6 2.90 -12.61 13.41
N GLY A 7 3.10 -11.37 13.86
CA GLY A 7 2.19 -10.27 13.55
C GLY A 7 2.16 -9.96 12.06
N LEU A 8 3.31 -9.91 11.42
CA LEU A 8 3.40 -9.66 9.97
C LEU A 8 2.74 -10.80 9.18
N ASN A 9 2.91 -12.03 9.61
CA ASN A 9 2.27 -13.18 8.96
C ASN A 9 0.75 -13.05 8.99
N LEU A 10 0.17 -12.70 10.15
CA LEU A 10 -1.29 -12.51 10.29
C LEU A 10 -1.79 -11.33 9.44
N ILE A 11 -1.09 -10.21 9.48
CA ILE A 11 -1.45 -9.03 8.70
C ILE A 11 -1.42 -9.36 7.20
N SER A 12 -0.39 -10.06 6.76
CA SER A 12 -0.25 -10.45 5.36
C SER A 12 -1.38 -11.36 4.89
N ASP A 13 -1.80 -12.31 5.73
CA ASP A 13 -2.95 -13.15 5.42
C ASP A 13 -4.22 -12.32 5.27
N LEU A 14 -4.47 -11.40 6.21
CA LEU A 14 -5.65 -10.55 6.18
C LEU A 14 -5.65 -9.59 4.99
N PHE A 15 -4.51 -9.01 4.68
CA PHE A 15 -4.37 -8.12 3.53
C PHE A 15 -4.57 -8.87 2.22
N LEU A 16 -4.07 -10.10 2.13
CA LEU A 16 -4.24 -10.90 0.92
C LEU A 16 -5.73 -11.19 0.65
N GLU A 17 -6.49 -11.48 1.69
CA GLU A 17 -7.94 -11.66 1.57
C GLU A 17 -8.66 -10.37 1.19
N LEU A 18 -8.23 -9.25 1.78
CA LEU A 18 -8.91 -7.97 1.63
C LEU A 18 -8.60 -7.30 0.29
N LYS A 19 -7.44 -7.59 -0.27
CA LYS A 19 -6.95 -6.99 -1.51
C LYS A 19 -7.85 -7.31 -2.69
N ASP A 20 -8.07 -6.32 -3.55
CA ASP A 20 -8.72 -6.53 -4.84
C ASP A 20 -7.92 -7.58 -5.63
N SER A 21 -8.58 -8.64 -6.04
CA SER A 21 -7.96 -9.75 -6.77
C SER A 21 -7.40 -9.33 -8.12
N ARG A 22 -7.85 -8.21 -8.67
CA ARG A 22 -7.36 -7.68 -9.94
C ARG A 22 -6.02 -6.96 -9.81
N SER A 23 -5.63 -6.57 -8.59
CA SER A 23 -4.34 -5.88 -8.36
C SER A 23 -3.19 -6.82 -8.68
N LYS A 24 -2.26 -6.34 -9.51
CA LYS A 24 -1.06 -7.08 -9.92
C LYS A 24 0.17 -6.69 -9.11
N ALA A 25 0.06 -5.63 -8.32
CA ALA A 25 1.15 -5.17 -7.48
C ALA A 25 0.61 -4.52 -6.22
N VAL A 26 1.44 -4.48 -5.20
CA VAL A 26 1.20 -3.71 -3.98
C VAL A 26 2.34 -2.71 -3.82
N ALA A 27 2.03 -1.54 -3.31
CA ALA A 27 2.99 -0.48 -3.16
C ALA A 27 2.89 0.15 -1.77
N GLY A 28 3.98 0.66 -1.27
CA GLY A 28 3.97 1.37 -0.01
C GLY A 28 5.04 2.42 0.08
N LEU A 29 4.79 3.43 0.90
CA LEU A 29 5.74 4.50 1.14
C LEU A 29 6.78 4.03 2.15
N THR A 30 8.06 4.16 1.77
CA THR A 30 9.14 3.83 2.69
C THR A 30 9.09 4.79 3.88
N LEU A 31 9.40 4.43 5.07
CA LEU A 31 9.95 3.18 5.58
C LEU A 31 8.84 2.26 6.16
N GLY A 32 7.76 2.87 6.65
CA GLY A 32 6.73 2.18 7.41
C GLY A 32 6.03 1.04 6.69
N ALA A 33 5.83 1.17 5.39
CA ALA A 33 5.12 0.15 4.62
C ALA A 33 6.04 -0.93 4.03
N ASP A 34 7.36 -0.77 4.12
CA ASP A 34 8.30 -1.74 3.54
C ASP A 34 8.04 -3.18 4.01
N PRO A 35 7.89 -3.45 5.33
CA PRO A 35 7.60 -4.82 5.78
C PRO A 35 6.27 -5.34 5.26
N LEU A 36 5.27 -4.47 5.13
CA LEU A 36 3.94 -4.86 4.66
C LEU A 36 3.99 -5.32 3.21
N VAL A 37 4.69 -4.56 2.37
CA VAL A 37 4.87 -4.90 0.96
C VAL A 37 5.61 -6.23 0.83
N SER A 38 6.75 -6.36 1.50
CA SER A 38 7.57 -7.57 1.44
C SER A 38 6.83 -8.79 1.98
N GLY A 39 6.12 -8.63 3.09
CA GLY A 39 5.34 -9.71 3.69
C GLY A 39 4.24 -10.20 2.77
N LEU A 40 3.54 -9.27 2.14
CA LEU A 40 2.41 -9.61 1.28
C LEU A 40 2.85 -10.31 -0.02
N ILE A 41 3.93 -9.84 -0.65
CA ILE A 41 4.39 -10.49 -1.89
C ILE A 41 4.92 -11.90 -1.65
N ILE A 42 5.59 -12.14 -0.51
CA ILE A 42 6.02 -13.49 -0.13
C ILE A 42 4.79 -14.37 0.13
N LYS A 43 3.83 -13.87 0.86
CA LYS A 43 2.60 -14.61 1.16
C LYS A 43 1.87 -14.99 -0.11
N ALA A 44 1.76 -14.06 -1.05
CA ALA A 44 1.13 -14.32 -2.35
C ALA A 44 1.88 -15.43 -3.10
N ALA A 45 3.21 -15.36 -3.14
CA ALA A 45 4.04 -16.37 -3.80
C ALA A 45 3.82 -17.77 -3.21
N LEU A 46 3.70 -17.87 -1.88
CA LEU A 46 3.43 -19.13 -1.20
C LEU A 46 2.07 -19.72 -1.57
N HIS A 47 1.12 -18.88 -2.00
CA HIS A 47 -0.18 -19.31 -2.47
C HIS A 47 -0.24 -19.44 -4.00
N GLY A 48 0.90 -19.38 -4.68
CA GLY A 48 0.96 -19.51 -6.14
C GLY A 48 0.44 -18.29 -6.89
N LEU A 49 0.34 -17.15 -6.23
CA LEU A 49 -0.12 -15.90 -6.84
C LEU A 49 1.08 -15.05 -7.25
N ASP A 50 0.96 -14.41 -8.42
CA ASP A 50 1.99 -13.52 -8.94
C ASP A 50 1.65 -12.09 -8.51
N LEU A 51 2.44 -11.54 -7.59
CA LEU A 51 2.22 -10.21 -7.04
C LEU A 51 3.57 -9.49 -6.90
N ASP A 52 3.70 -8.36 -7.55
CA ASP A 52 4.91 -7.54 -7.47
C ASP A 52 4.82 -6.51 -6.35
N GLY A 53 5.96 -6.08 -5.85
CA GLY A 53 6.04 -5.04 -4.82
C GLY A 53 6.76 -3.81 -5.33
N LEU A 54 6.22 -2.64 -4.98
CA LEU A 54 6.79 -1.34 -5.30
C LEU A 54 7.01 -0.56 -4.00
N ILE A 55 8.19 0.01 -3.86
CA ILE A 55 8.50 0.88 -2.72
C ILE A 55 8.61 2.31 -3.21
N ILE A 56 7.81 3.20 -2.62
CA ILE A 56 7.77 4.59 -3.00
C ILE A 56 8.62 5.40 -2.02
N ARG A 57 9.60 6.12 -2.54
CA ARG A 57 10.49 6.95 -1.73
C ARG A 57 9.83 8.29 -1.42
N LYS A 58 10.08 8.80 -0.22
CA LYS A 58 9.60 10.13 0.18
C LYS A 58 10.26 11.24 -0.61
N GLU A 59 11.53 11.07 -0.97
CA GLU A 59 12.31 12.07 -1.68
C GLU A 59 12.78 11.54 -3.03
N VAL A 60 12.68 12.39 -4.06
CA VAL A 60 13.19 12.08 -5.38
C VAL A 60 14.69 12.33 -5.38
N LYS A 61 15.48 11.30 -5.64
CA LYS A 61 16.92 11.49 -5.86
C LYS A 61 17.13 12.26 -7.15
N LYS A 62 18.08 13.21 -7.14
CA LYS A 62 18.44 14.04 -8.30
C LYS A 62 18.91 13.22 -9.51
N TYR A 63 19.25 11.96 -9.31
CA TYR A 63 19.80 11.12 -10.35
C TYR A 63 18.92 9.91 -10.56
N GLY A 64 18.30 9.90 -11.69
CA GLY A 64 17.90 8.71 -12.26
C GLY A 64 16.56 8.22 -11.98
N THR A 65 16.34 7.14 -12.09
CA THR A 65 15.20 6.29 -12.22
C THR A 65 13.89 6.96 -11.85
N LYS A 66 12.98 6.81 -12.72
CA LYS A 66 11.61 7.27 -12.66
C LYS A 66 11.13 7.47 -11.22
N ALA A 67 11.15 8.75 -10.83
CA ALA A 67 10.29 9.29 -9.79
C ALA A 67 10.22 8.53 -8.46
N GLY A 68 11.34 7.98 -7.99
CA GLY A 68 11.40 7.48 -6.63
C GLY A 68 10.56 6.25 -6.34
N ILE A 69 10.33 5.41 -7.32
CA ILE A 69 9.68 4.12 -7.15
C ILE A 69 10.72 3.02 -7.35
N GLU A 70 10.91 2.19 -6.32
CA GLU A 70 11.75 1.00 -6.40
C GLU A 70 10.90 -0.21 -6.72
N GLY A 71 11.46 -1.12 -7.51
CA GLY A 71 10.78 -2.35 -7.90
C GLY A 71 10.69 -2.49 -9.40
N PRO A 72 10.00 -3.52 -9.89
CA PRO A 72 9.88 -3.75 -11.32
C PRO A 72 9.08 -2.64 -12.01
N THR A 73 9.40 -2.39 -13.26
CA THR A 73 8.58 -1.51 -14.10
C THR A 73 7.40 -2.33 -14.63
N LEU A 74 6.20 -1.87 -14.36
CA LEU A 74 4.98 -2.55 -14.77
C LEU A 74 4.36 -1.86 -15.97
N GLU A 75 3.46 -2.56 -16.64
CA GLU A 75 2.73 -2.03 -17.79
C GLU A 75 1.83 -0.86 -17.36
N GLU A 76 1.64 0.09 -18.27
CA GLU A 76 0.69 1.18 -18.06
C GLU A 76 -0.71 0.61 -17.83
N GLY A 77 -1.44 1.22 -16.91
CA GLY A 77 -2.78 0.77 -16.54
C GLY A 77 -2.81 -0.35 -15.51
N THR A 78 -1.64 -0.83 -15.05
CA THR A 78 -1.59 -1.85 -14.01
C THR A 78 -2.27 -1.34 -12.74
N LEU A 79 -3.18 -2.16 -12.20
CA LEU A 79 -3.86 -1.86 -10.94
C LEU A 79 -2.92 -2.19 -9.78
N VAL A 80 -2.67 -1.20 -8.93
CA VAL A 80 -1.78 -1.29 -7.77
C VAL A 80 -2.59 -1.00 -6.51
N THR A 81 -2.49 -1.88 -5.53
CA THR A 81 -3.06 -1.65 -4.20
C THR A 81 -1.99 -1.03 -3.31
N VAL A 82 -2.33 0.05 -2.63
CA VAL A 82 -1.39 0.73 -1.73
C VAL A 82 -1.58 0.22 -0.31
N LEU A 83 -0.46 -0.03 0.36
CA LEU A 83 -0.44 -0.50 1.75
C LEU A 83 0.08 0.60 2.67
N GLU A 84 -0.52 0.69 3.85
CA GLU A 84 -0.11 1.64 4.88
C GLU A 84 -0.29 0.99 6.24
N ASP A 85 0.56 1.33 7.20
CA ASP A 85 0.37 0.83 8.57
C ASP A 85 -0.75 1.62 9.26
N VAL A 86 -0.66 2.94 9.31
CA VAL A 86 -1.65 3.80 9.97
C VAL A 86 -2.05 4.94 9.05
N VAL A 87 -3.35 5.12 8.86
CA VAL A 87 -3.89 6.28 8.14
C VAL A 87 -4.43 7.27 9.17
N THR A 88 -3.95 8.50 9.11
CA THR A 88 -4.48 9.62 9.90
C THR A 88 -5.27 10.55 8.98
N THR A 89 -4.63 11.55 8.40
CA THR A 89 -5.25 12.49 7.44
C THR A 89 -5.10 12.02 5.99
N ALA A 90 -4.30 10.98 5.76
CA ALA A 90 -3.96 10.41 4.45
C ALA A 90 -3.00 11.26 3.60
N GLY A 91 -2.39 12.29 4.17
CA GLY A 91 -1.48 13.16 3.41
C GLY A 91 -0.33 12.41 2.75
N SER A 92 0.33 11.53 3.51
CA SER A 92 1.47 10.74 3.01
C SER A 92 1.05 9.72 1.96
N VAL A 93 -0.03 8.99 2.21
CA VAL A 93 -0.49 7.95 1.28
C VAL A 93 -1.02 8.57 -0.01
N ILE A 94 -1.63 9.74 0.05
CA ILE A 94 -2.08 10.46 -1.15
C ILE A 94 -0.89 10.87 -2.02
N LYS A 95 0.21 11.30 -1.42
CA LYS A 95 1.44 11.59 -2.16
C LYS A 95 1.95 10.35 -2.89
N ALA A 96 1.92 9.21 -2.23
CA ALA A 96 2.30 7.94 -2.84
C ALA A 96 1.39 7.59 -4.02
N ILE A 97 0.09 7.75 -3.85
CA ILE A 97 -0.90 7.50 -4.90
C ILE A 97 -0.62 8.39 -6.12
N LYS A 98 -0.34 9.68 -5.89
CA LYS A 98 -0.02 10.60 -6.98
C LYS A 98 1.22 10.18 -7.76
N LYS A 99 2.25 9.72 -7.09
CA LYS A 99 3.46 9.21 -7.75
C LYS A 99 3.17 7.99 -8.63
N LEU A 100 2.35 7.08 -8.12
CA LEU A 100 1.95 5.91 -8.90
C LEU A 100 1.16 6.32 -10.14
N ARG A 101 0.22 7.24 -9.98
CA ARG A 101 -0.60 7.74 -11.10
C ARG A 101 0.24 8.50 -12.13
N GLU A 102 1.25 9.24 -11.70
CA GLU A 102 2.20 9.90 -12.60
C GLU A 102 2.99 8.90 -13.45
N ASN A 103 3.13 7.67 -12.98
CA ASN A 103 3.77 6.58 -13.71
C ASN A 103 2.76 5.73 -14.49
N ASN A 104 1.54 6.24 -14.66
CA ASN A 104 0.46 5.61 -15.43
C ASN A 104 -0.07 4.32 -14.81
N TYR A 105 0.08 4.15 -13.50
CA TYR A 105 -0.55 3.06 -12.77
C TYR A 105 -1.92 3.50 -12.26
N VAL A 106 -2.78 2.52 -12.04
CA VAL A 106 -4.14 2.75 -11.53
C VAL A 106 -4.17 2.38 -10.06
N VAL A 107 -4.72 3.27 -9.23
CA VAL A 107 -4.89 3.03 -7.79
C VAL A 107 -6.35 3.25 -7.45
N GLU A 108 -6.99 2.23 -6.90
CA GLU A 108 -8.40 2.27 -6.52
C GLU A 108 -8.62 1.97 -5.03
N GLU A 109 -7.59 1.48 -4.32
CA GLU A 109 -7.73 1.14 -2.91
C GLU A 109 -6.43 1.31 -2.14
N VAL A 110 -6.59 1.58 -0.84
CA VAL A 110 -5.55 1.54 0.17
C VAL A 110 -5.97 0.53 1.23
N LEU A 111 -5.05 -0.36 1.61
CA LEU A 111 -5.24 -1.24 2.76
C LEU A 111 -4.39 -0.70 3.91
N SER A 112 -4.98 -0.53 5.08
CA SER A 112 -4.23 -0.11 6.25
C SER A 112 -4.48 -1.05 7.43
N ILE A 113 -3.54 -1.10 8.35
CA ILE A 113 -3.74 -1.84 9.58
C ILE A 113 -4.74 -1.08 10.46
N VAL A 114 -4.52 0.24 10.61
CA VAL A 114 -5.36 1.08 11.47
C VAL A 114 -5.77 2.34 10.72
N ASP A 115 -7.06 2.66 10.79
CA ASP A 115 -7.59 3.97 10.42
C ASP A 115 -7.88 4.72 11.72
N ARG A 116 -7.17 5.82 11.96
CA ARG A 116 -7.35 6.64 13.15
C ARG A 116 -8.57 7.57 13.06
N GLN A 117 -9.25 7.57 11.93
CA GLN A 117 -10.48 8.34 11.72
C GLN A 117 -10.28 9.85 11.89
N GLU A 118 -9.19 10.35 11.36
CA GLU A 118 -8.83 11.77 11.39
C GLU A 118 -9.03 12.44 10.01
N GLY A 119 -9.99 11.96 9.23
CA GLY A 119 -10.33 12.50 7.92
C GLY A 119 -9.70 11.79 6.73
N GLY A 120 -8.90 10.76 6.97
CA GLY A 120 -8.19 10.06 5.90
C GLY A 120 -9.11 9.34 4.92
N LEU A 121 -10.15 8.69 5.45
CA LEU A 121 -11.11 7.97 4.60
C LEU A 121 -11.77 8.92 3.60
N GLU A 122 -12.24 10.07 4.06
CA GLU A 122 -12.89 11.07 3.23
C GLU A 122 -11.91 11.67 2.21
N ALA A 123 -10.68 11.93 2.63
CA ALA A 123 -9.64 12.47 1.74
C ALA A 123 -9.32 11.48 0.62
N LEU A 124 -9.27 10.18 0.93
CA LEU A 124 -9.04 9.14 -0.08
C LEU A 124 -10.25 8.99 -1.01
N GLU A 125 -11.45 9.07 -0.49
CA GLU A 125 -12.65 9.05 -1.32
C GLU A 125 -12.67 10.20 -2.33
N ASP A 126 -12.19 11.39 -1.93
CA ASP A 126 -12.05 12.52 -2.84
C ASP A 126 -11.05 12.26 -3.97
N GLU A 127 -10.12 11.34 -3.76
CA GLU A 127 -9.17 10.90 -4.79
C GLU A 127 -9.68 9.67 -5.55
N ASN A 128 -10.91 9.27 -5.34
CA ASN A 128 -11.52 8.06 -5.92
C ASN A 128 -10.80 6.78 -5.48
N VAL A 129 -10.35 6.76 -4.22
CA VAL A 129 -9.65 5.63 -3.63
C VAL A 129 -10.42 5.17 -2.40
N LYS A 130 -10.66 3.87 -2.31
CA LYS A 130 -11.35 3.26 -1.19
C LYS A 130 -10.34 2.90 -0.10
N LEU A 131 -10.64 3.25 1.13
CA LEU A 131 -9.83 2.83 2.29
C LEU A 131 -10.46 1.59 2.93
N LYS A 132 -9.68 0.53 3.02
CA LYS A 132 -10.06 -0.69 3.74
C LYS A 132 -9.06 -0.89 4.88
N SER A 133 -9.52 -0.92 6.11
CA SER A 133 -8.66 -1.05 7.28
C SER A 133 -9.01 -2.28 8.09
N LEU A 134 -8.00 -2.89 8.71
CA LEU A 134 -8.22 -4.03 9.59
C LEU A 134 -8.88 -3.59 10.90
N PHE A 135 -8.47 -2.41 11.40
CA PHE A 135 -8.96 -1.84 12.65
C PHE A 135 -9.20 -0.35 12.49
N THR A 136 -10.07 0.19 13.34
CA THR A 136 -10.19 1.64 13.52
C THR A 136 -9.72 2.00 14.92
N ILE A 137 -9.51 3.27 15.20
CA ILE A 137 -9.10 3.72 16.53
C ILE A 137 -10.12 3.31 17.61
N LYS A 138 -11.38 3.17 17.26
CA LYS A 138 -12.44 2.75 18.16
C LYS A 138 -12.23 1.34 18.72
N ASP A 139 -11.52 0.49 17.98
CA ASP A 139 -11.22 -0.87 18.42
C ASP A 139 -10.25 -0.92 19.60
N PHE A 140 -9.58 0.20 19.89
CA PHE A 140 -8.58 0.32 20.96
C PHE A 140 -9.07 1.15 22.17
N LEU A 141 -10.31 1.63 22.13
CA LEU A 141 -10.89 2.45 23.20
C LEU A 141 -11.73 1.62 24.18
#